data_1d817f8196cb00c90b999c3e6c935523
#
_entry.id   1d817f8196cb00c90b999c3e6c935523
#
_cell.length_a   1.000
_cell.length_b   1.000
_cell.length_c   1.000
_cell.angle_alpha   90.00
_cell.angle_beta   90.00
_cell.angle_gamma   90.00
#
_symmetry.space_group_name_H-M   'P 1'
#
loop_
_entity.id
_entity.type
_entity.pdbx_description
1 polymer ?
#
loop_
_entity_poly.entity_id
_entity_poly.type
_entity_poly.pdbx_seq_one_letter_code
_entity_poly.pdbx_strand_id
1 'polypeptide(L)'
;MKMRRRGLIALGLVLVVLALVARQWMQHRNQPEPVPVAPDTTAASVRTATLWFASADGDSLVMELRDLPEQGELHARLSALVAALEQGPRGDGSRTLPQGTALLLDYLDETGLLTLDLSLPFRQSFQGGARVEELVVGSLVRTVSANVPEAKRIRIVCGGAAFSSLGGHFPLDRPLDPDDWP
;
A
#
# COMPACT_ATOMS: atom_id res chain seq x y z
N MET A 1 61.86 45.57 -19.65
CA MET A 1 61.40 44.97 -18.30
C MET A 1 59.99 44.42 -18.28
N LYS A 2 59.09 44.72 -19.24
CA LYS A 2 57.70 44.26 -19.28
C LYS A 2 57.47 42.79 -19.75
N MET A 3 58.39 42.24 -20.54
CA MET A 3 58.27 40.83 -21.06
C MET A 3 58.51 39.75 -20.03
N ARG A 4 59.37 39.94 -19.05
CA ARG A 4 59.66 38.95 -17.97
C ARG A 4 58.46 38.77 -16.99
N ARG A 5 57.70 39.83 -16.73
CA ARG A 5 56.50 39.74 -15.84
C ARG A 5 55.34 38.93 -16.45
N ARG A 6 55.14 38.98 -17.76
CA ARG A 6 54.11 38.23 -18.47
C ARG A 6 54.41 36.71 -18.44
N GLY A 7 55.72 36.33 -18.55
CA GLY A 7 56.14 34.93 -18.46
C GLY A 7 55.94 34.33 -17.05
N LEU A 8 56.21 35.12 -16.01
CA LEU A 8 55.99 34.69 -14.61
C LEU A 8 54.48 34.49 -14.27
N ILE A 9 53.60 35.34 -14.80
CA ILE A 9 52.15 35.20 -14.61
C ILE A 9 51.65 33.98 -15.36
N ALA A 10 52.10 33.71 -16.57
CA ALA A 10 51.72 32.53 -17.34
C ALA A 10 52.19 31.23 -16.65
N LEU A 11 53.40 31.20 -16.10
CA LEU A 11 53.93 30.10 -15.39
C LEU A 11 53.15 29.83 -14.10
N GLY A 12 52.74 30.87 -13.36
CA GLY A 12 51.90 30.75 -12.16
C GLY A 12 50.50 30.17 -12.47
N LEU A 13 49.92 30.60 -13.58
CA LEU A 13 48.60 30.06 -14.01
C LEU A 13 48.67 28.56 -14.36
N VAL A 14 49.72 28.17 -15.07
CA VAL A 14 49.96 26.74 -15.41
C VAL A 14 50.12 25.89 -14.16
N LEU A 15 50.87 26.37 -13.16
CA LEU A 15 51.04 25.64 -11.91
C LEU A 15 49.73 25.52 -11.10
N VAL A 16 48.90 26.54 -11.08
CA VAL A 16 47.58 26.51 -10.46
C VAL A 16 46.66 25.49 -11.15
N VAL A 17 46.65 25.49 -12.48
CA VAL A 17 45.84 24.52 -13.24
C VAL A 17 46.32 23.08 -12.98
N LEU A 18 47.64 22.85 -12.97
CA LEU A 18 48.21 21.52 -12.66
C LEU A 18 47.89 21.09 -11.24
N ALA A 19 47.92 22.01 -10.28
CA ALA A 19 47.55 21.70 -8.89
C ALA A 19 46.04 21.35 -8.75
N LEU A 20 45.17 22.06 -9.50
CA LEU A 20 43.72 21.75 -9.50
C LEU A 20 43.42 20.40 -10.16
N VAL A 21 44.08 20.09 -11.27
CA VAL A 21 43.95 18.79 -11.95
C VAL A 21 44.49 17.65 -11.05
N ALA A 22 45.64 17.84 -10.41
CA ALA A 22 46.20 16.86 -9.50
C ALA A 22 45.29 16.62 -8.28
N ARG A 23 44.66 17.68 -7.73
CA ARG A 23 43.69 17.59 -6.64
C ARG A 23 42.44 16.85 -7.06
N GLN A 24 41.93 17.11 -8.27
CA GLN A 24 40.75 16.42 -8.80
C GLN A 24 41.05 14.94 -9.05
N TRP A 25 42.24 14.63 -9.55
CA TRP A 25 42.70 13.26 -9.77
C TRP A 25 42.86 12.48 -8.45
N MET A 26 43.40 13.14 -7.42
CA MET A 26 43.52 12.56 -6.06
C MET A 26 42.12 12.32 -5.42
N GLN A 27 41.17 13.22 -5.63
CA GLN A 27 39.79 13.03 -5.13
C GLN A 27 39.07 11.88 -5.84
N HIS A 28 39.28 11.69 -7.14
CA HIS A 28 38.75 10.52 -7.87
C HIS A 28 39.41 9.20 -7.47
N ARG A 29 40.68 9.24 -7.07
CA ARG A 29 41.41 8.05 -6.66
C ARG A 29 41.06 7.57 -5.26
N ASN A 30 40.50 8.44 -4.43
CA ASN A 30 40.07 8.15 -3.06
C ASN A 30 38.57 7.92 -2.93
N GLN A 31 37.82 7.82 -4.04
CA GLN A 31 36.48 7.27 -3.95
C GLN A 31 36.61 5.78 -3.62
N PRO A 32 36.08 5.32 -2.47
CA PRO A 32 35.99 3.90 -2.24
C PRO A 32 35.24 3.28 -3.41
N GLU A 33 35.80 2.23 -4.01
CA GLU A 33 35.07 1.45 -5.01
C GLU A 33 33.68 1.16 -4.47
N PRO A 34 32.60 1.38 -5.25
CA PRO A 34 31.27 0.98 -4.84
C PRO A 34 31.36 -0.52 -4.53
N VAL A 35 31.32 -0.84 -3.25
CA VAL A 35 31.18 -2.24 -2.82
C VAL A 35 29.97 -2.76 -3.59
N PRO A 36 30.09 -3.84 -4.38
CA PRO A 36 28.92 -4.44 -5.00
C PRO A 36 27.95 -4.77 -3.85
N VAL A 37 26.94 -3.95 -3.66
CA VAL A 37 25.80 -4.31 -2.84
C VAL A 37 25.23 -5.51 -3.57
N ALA A 38 25.55 -6.72 -3.09
CA ALA A 38 24.84 -7.89 -3.52
C ALA A 38 23.36 -7.53 -3.42
N PRO A 39 22.54 -7.74 -4.47
CA PRO A 39 21.12 -7.52 -4.32
C PRO A 39 20.72 -8.33 -3.10
N ASP A 40 20.18 -7.65 -2.08
CA ASP A 40 19.50 -8.32 -0.98
C ASP A 40 18.36 -9.11 -1.63
N THR A 41 18.69 -10.28 -2.14
CA THR A 41 17.73 -11.30 -2.51
C THR A 41 17.31 -11.99 -1.20
N THR A 42 16.83 -11.18 -0.26
CA THR A 42 15.86 -11.66 0.69
C THR A 42 14.64 -11.90 -0.18
N ALA A 43 14.45 -13.12 -0.62
CA ALA A 43 13.21 -13.54 -1.27
C ALA A 43 12.11 -13.06 -0.32
N ALA A 44 11.37 -12.02 -0.73
CA ALA A 44 10.30 -11.47 0.08
C ALA A 44 9.38 -12.65 0.38
N SER A 45 9.27 -13.03 1.65
CA SER A 45 8.37 -14.08 2.06
C SER A 45 6.98 -13.68 1.60
N VAL A 46 6.26 -14.61 1.01
CA VAL A 46 4.90 -14.39 0.53
C VAL A 46 3.93 -15.19 1.39
N ARG A 47 2.77 -14.62 1.64
CA ARG A 47 1.66 -15.27 2.31
C ARG A 47 0.49 -15.35 1.35
N THR A 48 -0.10 -16.53 1.21
CA THR A 48 -1.33 -16.69 0.47
C THR A 48 -2.48 -16.08 1.25
N ALA A 49 -3.12 -15.08 0.66
CA ALA A 49 -4.30 -14.40 1.20
C ALA A 49 -5.57 -14.90 0.52
N THR A 50 -6.66 -14.97 1.27
CA THR A 50 -8.00 -15.28 0.77
C THR A 50 -8.74 -13.97 0.52
N LEU A 51 -9.05 -13.67 -0.73
CA LEU A 51 -9.78 -12.47 -1.14
C LEU A 51 -11.17 -12.86 -1.62
N TRP A 52 -12.15 -12.01 -1.39
CA TRP A 52 -13.53 -12.23 -1.82
C TRP A 52 -13.94 -11.11 -2.77
N PHE A 53 -14.40 -11.47 -3.96
CA PHE A 53 -14.86 -10.55 -5.00
C PHE A 53 -16.30 -10.87 -5.41
N ALA A 54 -16.99 -9.93 -6.04
CA ALA A 54 -18.27 -10.26 -6.64
C ALA A 54 -18.08 -11.23 -7.81
N SER A 55 -18.99 -12.18 -7.96
CA SER A 55 -19.09 -13.03 -9.16
C SER A 55 -19.32 -12.17 -10.42
N ALA A 56 -19.08 -12.72 -11.59
CA ALA A 56 -19.24 -12.00 -12.85
C ALA A 56 -20.68 -11.51 -13.09
N ASP A 57 -21.68 -12.26 -12.60
CA ASP A 57 -23.10 -11.90 -12.66
C ASP A 57 -23.54 -10.93 -11.55
N GLY A 58 -22.68 -10.67 -10.56
CA GLY A 58 -22.99 -9.78 -9.44
C GLY A 58 -23.94 -10.36 -8.39
N ASP A 59 -24.15 -11.68 -8.37
CA ASP A 59 -25.15 -12.31 -7.51
C ASP A 59 -24.55 -12.95 -6.25
N SER A 60 -23.25 -13.10 -6.16
CA SER A 60 -22.57 -13.78 -5.04
C SER A 60 -21.15 -13.26 -4.85
N LEU A 61 -20.51 -13.70 -3.76
CA LEU A 61 -19.07 -13.55 -3.58
C LEU A 61 -18.35 -14.83 -4.02
N VAL A 62 -17.24 -14.64 -4.70
CA VAL A 62 -16.32 -15.71 -5.14
C VAL A 62 -14.95 -15.50 -4.49
N MET A 63 -14.36 -16.60 -4.07
CA MET A 63 -13.06 -16.59 -3.40
C MET A 63 -11.93 -16.63 -4.44
N GLU A 64 -10.90 -15.82 -4.20
CA GLU A 64 -9.63 -15.85 -4.94
C GLU A 64 -8.47 -15.98 -3.96
N LEU A 65 -7.57 -16.93 -4.20
CA LEU A 65 -6.30 -17.03 -3.48
C LEU A 65 -5.24 -16.19 -4.19
N ARG A 66 -4.56 -15.33 -3.43
CA ARG A 66 -3.53 -14.45 -3.97
C ARG A 66 -2.31 -14.39 -3.06
N ASP A 67 -1.14 -14.58 -3.63
CA ASP A 67 0.10 -14.38 -2.91
C ASP A 67 0.37 -12.87 -2.76
N LEU A 68 0.46 -12.43 -1.52
CA LEU A 68 0.80 -11.07 -1.12
C LEU A 68 2.13 -11.09 -0.36
N PRO A 69 2.90 -9.99 -0.39
CA PRO A 69 4.09 -9.86 0.44
C PRO A 69 3.74 -10.10 1.90
N GLU A 70 4.52 -10.95 2.57
CA GLU A 70 4.33 -11.17 4.01
C GLU A 70 4.68 -9.89 4.77
N GLN A 71 3.74 -9.44 5.62
CA GLN A 71 3.86 -8.26 6.44
C GLN A 71 3.74 -8.65 7.90
N GLY A 72 4.73 -8.26 8.72
CA GLY A 72 4.72 -8.57 10.17
C GLY A 72 3.67 -7.77 10.94
N GLU A 73 3.48 -6.52 10.59
CA GLU A 73 2.58 -5.57 11.25
C GLU A 73 1.14 -5.74 10.76
N LEU A 74 0.16 -5.65 11.68
CA LEU A 74 -1.27 -5.78 11.35
C LEU A 74 -1.70 -4.74 10.33
N HIS A 75 -1.32 -3.48 10.51
CA HIS A 75 -1.63 -2.40 9.59
C HIS A 75 -1.14 -2.69 8.16
N ALA A 76 0.10 -3.13 8.02
CA ALA A 76 0.66 -3.44 6.71
C ALA A 76 -0.04 -4.63 6.04
N ARG A 77 -0.42 -5.65 6.82
CA ARG A 77 -1.22 -6.80 6.34
C ARG A 77 -2.60 -6.35 5.84
N LEU A 78 -3.32 -5.59 6.65
CA LEU A 78 -4.65 -5.06 6.31
C LEU A 78 -4.59 -4.12 5.10
N SER A 79 -3.57 -3.25 5.03
CA SER A 79 -3.36 -2.36 3.89
C SER A 79 -3.13 -3.14 2.59
N ALA A 80 -2.37 -4.24 2.64
CA ALA A 80 -2.14 -5.10 1.49
C ALA A 80 -3.44 -5.80 1.02
N LEU A 81 -4.30 -6.24 1.97
CA LEU A 81 -5.61 -6.83 1.66
C LEU A 81 -6.55 -5.82 1.00
N VAL A 82 -6.66 -4.61 1.58
CA VAL A 82 -7.51 -3.54 1.03
C VAL A 82 -7.01 -3.13 -0.36
N ALA A 83 -5.70 -2.98 -0.55
CA ALA A 83 -5.12 -2.67 -1.84
C ALA A 83 -5.37 -3.77 -2.88
N ALA A 84 -5.30 -5.06 -2.48
CA ALA A 84 -5.58 -6.17 -3.37
C ALA A 84 -7.06 -6.23 -3.79
N LEU A 85 -8.00 -5.91 -2.88
CA LEU A 85 -9.43 -5.78 -3.19
C LEU A 85 -9.70 -4.59 -4.12
N GLU A 86 -9.06 -3.44 -3.86
CA GLU A 86 -9.19 -2.24 -4.69
C GLU A 86 -8.67 -2.46 -6.11
N GLN A 87 -7.58 -3.19 -6.28
CA GLN A 87 -7.07 -3.60 -7.60
C GLN A 87 -8.08 -4.43 -8.37
N GLY A 88 -8.93 -5.19 -7.68
CA GLY A 88 -9.91 -6.09 -8.28
C GLY A 88 -9.40 -7.52 -8.50
N PRO A 89 -10.26 -8.42 -8.98
CA PRO A 89 -9.93 -9.82 -9.20
C PRO A 89 -8.95 -10.00 -10.35
N ARG A 90 -8.21 -11.10 -10.32
CA ARG A 90 -7.38 -11.59 -11.44
C ARG A 90 -8.14 -12.58 -12.32
N GLY A 91 -9.18 -13.20 -11.77
CA GLY A 91 -10.09 -14.13 -12.47
C GLY A 91 -11.36 -13.43 -12.98
N ASP A 92 -12.41 -14.23 -13.19
CA ASP A 92 -13.67 -13.80 -13.83
C ASP A 92 -14.61 -12.98 -12.91
N GLY A 93 -14.18 -12.67 -11.69
CA GLY A 93 -14.97 -11.85 -10.77
C GLY A 93 -15.04 -10.38 -11.16
N SER A 94 -15.82 -9.63 -10.39
CA SER A 94 -15.95 -8.18 -10.54
C SER A 94 -15.38 -7.46 -9.31
N ARG A 95 -14.79 -6.28 -9.53
CA ARG A 95 -14.27 -5.43 -8.46
C ARG A 95 -15.39 -5.05 -7.51
N THR A 96 -15.12 -5.15 -6.21
CA THR A 96 -16.08 -4.77 -5.16
C THR A 96 -15.77 -3.39 -4.59
N LEU A 97 -14.51 -3.11 -4.21
CA LEU A 97 -14.20 -1.83 -3.61
C LEU A 97 -14.16 -0.69 -4.64
N PRO A 98 -14.72 0.48 -4.30
CA PRO A 98 -14.58 1.68 -5.12
C PRO A 98 -13.12 2.05 -5.34
N GLN A 99 -12.81 2.59 -6.52
CA GLN A 99 -11.46 3.02 -6.87
C GLN A 99 -10.97 4.13 -5.93
N GLY A 100 -9.71 4.05 -5.51
CA GLY A 100 -9.11 4.97 -4.56
C GLY A 100 -9.39 4.62 -3.09
N THR A 101 -10.04 3.48 -2.82
CA THR A 101 -10.21 2.98 -1.45
C THR A 101 -8.86 2.52 -0.89
N ALA A 102 -8.49 3.06 0.26
CA ALA A 102 -7.28 2.69 0.99
C ALA A 102 -7.58 2.59 2.48
N LEU A 103 -6.82 1.77 3.21
CA LEU A 103 -6.81 1.76 4.66
C LEU A 103 -6.00 2.95 5.17
N LEU A 104 -6.57 3.76 6.04
CA LEU A 104 -5.91 4.88 6.69
C LEU A 104 -5.36 4.49 8.06
N LEU A 105 -6.21 3.88 8.88
CA LEU A 105 -5.89 3.42 10.24
C LEU A 105 -6.65 2.13 10.54
N ASP A 106 -6.15 1.37 11.49
CA ASP A 106 -6.83 0.21 12.06
C ASP A 106 -6.59 0.15 13.56
N TYR A 107 -7.53 -0.46 14.25
CA TYR A 107 -7.42 -0.72 15.68
C TYR A 107 -8.14 -2.03 16.03
N LEU A 108 -7.41 -2.98 16.55
CA LEU A 108 -7.93 -4.23 17.06
C LEU A 108 -7.91 -4.19 18.60
N ASP A 109 -9.07 -4.29 19.21
CA ASP A 109 -9.18 -4.31 20.67
C ASP A 109 -9.08 -5.75 21.24
N GLU A 110 -9.00 -5.84 22.57
CA GLU A 110 -8.89 -7.11 23.30
C GLU A 110 -10.12 -8.01 23.16
N THR A 111 -11.26 -7.48 22.74
CA THR A 111 -12.50 -8.23 22.52
C THR A 111 -12.59 -8.84 21.13
N GLY A 112 -11.64 -8.51 20.24
CA GLY A 112 -11.62 -8.91 18.85
C GLY A 112 -12.44 -8.00 17.94
N LEU A 113 -12.77 -6.78 18.38
CA LEU A 113 -13.37 -5.78 17.50
C LEU A 113 -12.26 -5.07 16.73
N LEU A 114 -12.21 -5.30 15.41
CA LEU A 114 -11.33 -4.60 14.49
C LEU A 114 -12.06 -3.40 13.89
N THR A 115 -11.55 -2.21 14.13
CA THR A 115 -12.01 -0.98 13.48
C THR A 115 -11.09 -0.69 12.29
N LEU A 116 -11.67 -0.49 11.12
CA LEU A 116 -11.00 -0.12 9.88
C LEU A 116 -11.41 1.29 9.50
N ASP A 117 -10.46 2.21 9.43
CA ASP A 117 -10.68 3.54 8.89
C ASP A 117 -10.27 3.57 7.42
N LEU A 118 -11.25 3.68 6.55
CA LEU A 118 -11.06 3.70 5.11
C LEU A 118 -11.04 5.14 4.58
N SER A 119 -10.34 5.34 3.47
CA SER A 119 -10.29 6.61 2.77
C SER A 119 -11.68 7.03 2.25
N LEU A 120 -11.90 8.33 2.11
CA LEU A 120 -13.18 8.90 1.66
C LEU A 120 -13.73 8.32 0.35
N PRO A 121 -12.91 7.95 -0.66
CA PRO A 121 -13.41 7.29 -1.87
C PRO A 121 -14.26 6.04 -1.62
N PHE A 122 -14.02 5.27 -0.54
CA PHE A 122 -14.85 4.12 -0.17
C PHE A 122 -16.33 4.48 -0.10
N ARG A 123 -16.64 5.64 0.45
CA ARG A 123 -18.02 6.13 0.60
C ARG A 123 -18.45 7.04 -0.56
N GLN A 124 -17.58 7.98 -0.97
CA GLN A 124 -17.92 9.01 -1.93
C GLN A 124 -18.03 8.50 -3.36
N SER A 125 -17.27 7.45 -3.71
CA SER A 125 -17.27 6.85 -5.03
C SER A 125 -18.18 5.62 -5.13
N PHE A 126 -18.89 5.26 -4.04
CA PHE A 126 -19.84 4.15 -4.08
C PHE A 126 -21.00 4.48 -5.02
N GLN A 127 -21.31 3.52 -5.90
CA GLN A 127 -22.45 3.58 -6.81
C GLN A 127 -23.11 2.21 -6.86
N GLY A 128 -24.36 2.12 -6.47
CA GLY A 128 -25.12 0.87 -6.53
C GLY A 128 -26.33 0.85 -5.61
N GLY A 129 -27.14 -0.19 -5.75
CA GLY A 129 -28.26 -0.51 -4.87
C GLY A 129 -27.88 -1.50 -3.79
N ALA A 130 -28.91 -2.06 -3.12
CA ALA A 130 -28.77 -2.96 -1.98
C ALA A 130 -27.81 -4.14 -2.25
N ARG A 131 -27.90 -4.78 -3.42
CA ARG A 131 -27.08 -5.93 -3.76
C ARG A 131 -25.60 -5.53 -3.90
N VAL A 132 -25.32 -4.41 -4.55
CA VAL A 132 -23.92 -3.93 -4.69
C VAL A 132 -23.36 -3.54 -3.34
N GLU A 133 -24.15 -2.86 -2.48
CA GLU A 133 -23.75 -2.52 -1.11
C GLU A 133 -23.42 -3.77 -0.30
N GLU A 134 -24.26 -4.80 -0.36
CA GLU A 134 -24.05 -6.10 0.29
C GLU A 134 -22.74 -6.76 -0.17
N LEU A 135 -22.49 -6.81 -1.47
CA LEU A 135 -21.26 -7.41 -2.03
C LEU A 135 -20.01 -6.61 -1.69
N VAL A 136 -20.06 -5.28 -1.69
CA VAL A 136 -18.94 -4.41 -1.30
C VAL A 136 -18.56 -4.65 0.16
N VAL A 137 -19.54 -4.59 1.05
CA VAL A 137 -19.30 -4.77 2.50
C VAL A 137 -18.91 -6.20 2.80
N GLY A 138 -19.63 -7.18 2.24
CA GLY A 138 -19.34 -8.60 2.40
C GLY A 138 -17.94 -8.98 1.90
N SER A 139 -17.53 -8.48 0.75
CA SER A 139 -16.17 -8.65 0.21
C SER A 139 -15.09 -8.22 1.20
N LEU A 140 -15.23 -7.03 1.76
CA LEU A 140 -14.27 -6.50 2.74
C LEU A 140 -14.30 -7.32 4.04
N VAL A 141 -15.49 -7.56 4.60
CA VAL A 141 -15.67 -8.29 5.88
C VAL A 141 -15.14 -9.71 5.76
N ARG A 142 -15.52 -10.45 4.72
CA ARG A 142 -15.06 -11.84 4.48
C ARG A 142 -13.56 -11.91 4.22
N THR A 143 -13.02 -10.99 3.45
CA THR A 143 -11.57 -10.94 3.21
C THR A 143 -10.80 -10.70 4.50
N VAL A 144 -11.22 -9.72 5.29
CA VAL A 144 -10.53 -9.40 6.55
C VAL A 144 -10.63 -10.56 7.53
N SER A 145 -11.82 -11.14 7.76
CA SER A 145 -12.02 -12.24 8.70
C SER A 145 -11.24 -13.50 8.31
N ALA A 146 -11.16 -13.81 7.02
CA ALA A 146 -10.39 -14.96 6.52
C ALA A 146 -8.87 -14.83 6.73
N ASN A 147 -8.35 -13.61 6.80
CA ASN A 147 -6.91 -13.36 6.91
C ASN A 147 -6.46 -12.87 8.30
N VAL A 148 -7.39 -12.44 9.14
CA VAL A 148 -7.15 -11.94 10.51
C VAL A 148 -8.10 -12.64 11.47
N PRO A 149 -7.81 -13.88 11.87
CA PRO A 149 -8.71 -14.68 12.70
C PRO A 149 -8.95 -14.11 14.11
N GLU A 150 -8.11 -13.16 14.53
CA GLU A 150 -8.28 -12.41 15.78
C GLU A 150 -9.45 -11.40 15.69
N ALA A 151 -9.80 -10.94 14.47
CA ALA A 151 -10.91 -10.03 14.24
C ALA A 151 -12.23 -10.81 14.21
N LYS A 152 -12.93 -10.80 15.33
CA LYS A 152 -14.23 -11.47 15.49
C LYS A 152 -15.40 -10.62 15.01
N ARG A 153 -15.25 -9.30 15.05
CA ARG A 153 -16.23 -8.34 14.55
C ARG A 153 -15.49 -7.20 13.87
N ILE A 154 -16.09 -6.59 12.88
CA ILE A 154 -15.47 -5.54 12.08
C ILE A 154 -16.34 -4.29 12.18
N ARG A 155 -15.72 -3.14 12.48
CA ARG A 155 -16.32 -1.82 12.37
C ARG A 155 -15.66 -1.07 11.24
N ILE A 156 -16.45 -0.44 10.39
CA ILE A 156 -15.96 0.38 9.29
C ILE A 156 -16.25 1.85 9.62
N VAL A 157 -15.23 2.67 9.55
CA VAL A 157 -15.33 4.13 9.58
C VAL A 157 -14.69 4.69 8.31
N CYS A 158 -14.93 5.94 7.99
CA CYS A 158 -14.46 6.53 6.75
C CYS A 158 -13.95 7.95 7.00
N GLY A 159 -12.65 8.16 6.83
CA GLY A 159 -11.99 9.43 7.12
C GLY A 159 -12.12 9.84 8.59
N GLY A 160 -11.98 8.89 9.51
CA GLY A 160 -12.10 9.10 10.96
C GLY A 160 -13.52 9.21 11.49
N ALA A 161 -14.56 9.07 10.65
CA ALA A 161 -15.95 9.25 11.06
C ALA A 161 -16.81 8.01 10.80
N ALA A 162 -17.67 7.67 11.75
CA ALA A 162 -18.71 6.67 11.55
C ALA A 162 -19.76 7.18 10.55
N PHE A 163 -20.38 6.28 9.81
CA PHE A 163 -21.44 6.59 8.86
C PHE A 163 -22.50 5.49 8.87
N SER A 164 -23.72 5.84 8.48
CA SER A 164 -24.86 4.95 8.64
C SER A 164 -24.90 3.81 7.61
N SER A 165 -24.51 4.05 6.36
CA SER A 165 -24.53 3.07 5.27
C SER A 165 -23.76 3.61 4.06
N LEU A 166 -23.48 2.79 3.05
CA LEU A 166 -22.96 3.23 1.75
C LEU A 166 -24.10 3.70 0.84
N GLY A 167 -25.13 2.87 0.65
CA GLY A 167 -26.26 3.09 -0.23
C GLY A 167 -27.61 3.19 0.48
N GLY A 168 -27.64 3.16 1.81
CA GLY A 168 -28.86 3.29 2.59
C GLY A 168 -29.56 1.96 2.92
N HIS A 169 -28.98 0.80 2.60
CA HIS A 169 -29.65 -0.49 2.76
C HIS A 169 -29.11 -1.30 3.95
N PHE A 170 -27.81 -1.21 4.23
CA PHE A 170 -27.19 -1.94 5.32
C PHE A 170 -26.61 -1.00 6.38
N PRO A 171 -26.93 -1.20 7.69
CA PRO A 171 -26.41 -0.34 8.76
C PRO A 171 -24.94 -0.66 9.01
N LEU A 172 -24.08 0.37 8.84
CA LEU A 172 -22.63 0.32 9.03
C LEU A 172 -22.17 1.12 10.26
N ASP A 173 -23.09 1.69 11.01
CA ASP A 173 -22.85 2.43 12.26
C ASP A 173 -22.62 1.53 13.48
N ARG A 174 -22.73 0.21 13.30
CA ARG A 174 -22.51 -0.83 14.29
C ARG A 174 -21.44 -1.84 13.85
N PRO A 175 -20.83 -2.60 14.78
CA PRO A 175 -19.96 -3.71 14.42
C PRO A 175 -20.68 -4.75 13.57
N LEU A 176 -19.98 -5.25 12.56
CA LEU A 176 -20.44 -6.27 11.64
C LEU A 176 -19.90 -7.63 12.08
N ASP A 177 -20.76 -8.65 12.08
CA ASP A 177 -20.36 -10.02 12.28
C ASP A 177 -20.02 -10.63 10.90
N PRO A 178 -18.84 -11.27 10.75
CA PRO A 178 -18.48 -11.92 9.48
C PRO A 178 -19.48 -12.99 9.01
N ASP A 179 -20.18 -13.66 9.95
CA ASP A 179 -21.13 -14.71 9.63
C ASP A 179 -22.45 -14.19 9.04
N ASP A 180 -22.73 -12.89 9.18
CA ASP A 180 -23.92 -12.26 8.61
C ASP A 180 -23.79 -11.93 7.11
N TRP A 181 -22.61 -12.15 6.52
CA TRP A 181 -22.32 -11.76 5.12
C TRP A 181 -22.13 -12.98 4.21
N PRO A 182 -22.59 -12.90 2.94
CA PRO A 182 -22.55 -14.00 1.98
C PRO A 182 -21.17 -14.48 1.60
#